data_12ea28755eee3ff4d78f7f340cd462ff
#
_entry.id   12ea28755eee3ff4d78f7f340cd462ff
#
_cell.length_a   1.000
_cell.length_b   1.000
_cell.length_c   1.000
_cell.angle_alpha   90.00
_cell.angle_beta   90.00
_cell.angle_gamma   90.00
#
_symmetry.space_group_name_H-M   'P 1'
#
loop_
_entity.id
_entity.type
_entity.pdbx_description
1 polymer ?
#
loop_
_entity_poly.entity_id
_entity_poly.type
_entity_poly.pdbx_seq_one_letter_code
_entity_poly.pdbx_strand_id
1 'polypeptide(L)'
;KGDRYSEMPLQIIDTGYGLERFCWAAAGTPTIYEAIYPVTVAWLKQLSGFDTISSKWPQLNLDKFLGELSRLNGIMNIEPGVDATELQATLIRRLGERGVDVSAEQFSAITEPLARIYAIPDHLHALCNMLGDGLVPSNAKAGYLARMLARKTLRMRDDLGLKVSLAELATHHIEVNLGGEKMKQTSDGLLK
;
A
#
# COMPACT_ATOMS: atom_id res chain seq x y z
N LYS A 1 23.50 26.97 -3.38
CA LYS A 1 24.86 26.74 -3.88
C LYS A 1 25.86 27.20 -2.82
N GLY A 2 26.14 26.38 -1.86
CA GLY A 2 27.02 26.58 -0.73
C GLY A 2 26.31 26.36 0.60
N ASP A 3 27.00 25.75 1.53
CA ASP A 3 26.49 25.29 2.83
C ASP A 3 26.23 26.44 3.83
N ARG A 4 25.71 27.58 3.33
CA ARG A 4 25.33 28.69 4.19
C ARG A 4 23.83 28.74 4.37
N TYR A 5 23.41 28.46 5.59
CA TYR A 5 22.05 28.69 6.06
C TYR A 5 21.89 30.12 6.52
N SER A 6 20.78 30.77 6.17
CA SER A 6 20.38 32.06 6.71
C SER A 6 19.05 31.89 7.46
N GLU A 7 18.85 32.67 8.50
CA GLU A 7 17.58 32.72 9.21
C GLU A 7 16.48 33.23 8.26
N MET A 8 15.32 32.57 8.30
CA MET A 8 14.16 33.04 7.56
C MET A 8 13.51 34.23 8.31
N PRO A 9 13.01 35.24 7.58
CA PRO A 9 12.29 36.36 8.20
C PRO A 9 11.07 35.92 9.01
N LEU A 10 10.41 34.84 8.59
CA LEU A 10 9.30 34.21 9.27
C LEU A 10 9.78 32.89 9.89
N GLN A 11 9.79 32.85 11.22
CA GLN A 11 10.19 31.66 11.99
C GLN A 11 8.99 30.73 12.13
N ILE A 12 8.93 29.70 11.28
CA ILE A 12 7.89 28.68 11.30
C ILE A 12 8.55 27.31 11.49
N ILE A 13 7.99 26.52 12.38
CA ILE A 13 8.26 25.09 12.47
C ILE A 13 7.00 24.36 12.01
N ASP A 14 7.10 23.64 10.92
CA ASP A 14 6.04 22.75 10.41
C ASP A 14 6.51 21.32 10.54
N THR A 15 5.70 20.47 11.16
CA THR A 15 6.00 19.06 11.38
C THR A 15 4.83 18.19 10.96
N GLY A 16 5.08 17.26 10.01
CA GLY A 16 4.12 16.25 9.59
C GLY A 16 4.48 14.88 10.17
N TYR A 17 3.72 14.40 11.16
CA TYR A 17 3.97 13.09 11.78
C TYR A 17 3.37 11.91 11.02
N GLY A 18 2.44 12.15 10.10
CA GLY A 18 1.64 11.12 9.40
C GLY A 18 0.61 10.50 10.34
N LEU A 19 -0.64 10.97 10.28
CA LEU A 19 -1.75 10.50 11.11
C LEU A 19 -1.93 8.98 11.00
N GLU A 20 -1.71 8.43 9.83
CA GLU A 20 -1.83 7.00 9.51
C GLU A 20 -0.91 6.13 10.39
N ARG A 21 0.27 6.63 10.77
CA ARG A 21 1.19 5.93 11.67
C ARG A 21 0.64 5.80 13.07
N PHE A 22 -0.05 6.81 13.56
CA PHE A 22 -0.74 6.76 14.86
C PHE A 22 -1.93 5.81 14.82
N CYS A 23 -2.71 5.83 13.74
CA CYS A 23 -3.79 4.87 13.53
C CYS A 23 -3.26 3.44 13.52
N TRP A 24 -2.16 3.20 12.82
CA TRP A 24 -1.52 1.89 12.79
C TRP A 24 -1.01 1.45 14.17
N ALA A 25 -0.31 2.32 14.88
CA ALA A 25 0.18 2.03 16.22
C ALA A 25 -0.97 1.72 17.20
N ALA A 26 -2.09 2.43 17.09
CA ALA A 26 -3.27 2.20 17.92
C ALA A 26 -4.02 0.91 17.55
N ALA A 27 -4.11 0.58 16.25
CA ALA A 27 -4.79 -0.62 15.77
C ALA A 27 -3.99 -1.91 16.02
N GLY A 28 -2.65 -1.83 16.08
CA GLY A 28 -1.77 -2.99 16.29
C GLY A 28 -1.80 -4.01 15.16
N THR A 29 -2.24 -3.61 13.96
CA THR A 29 -2.28 -4.49 12.78
C THR A 29 -0.87 -4.75 12.24
N PRO A 30 -0.65 -5.87 11.50
CA PRO A 30 0.65 -6.18 10.91
C PRO A 30 1.18 -5.10 9.98
N THR A 31 0.28 -4.41 9.25
CA THR A 31 0.64 -3.33 8.34
C THR A 31 -0.26 -2.11 8.52
N ILE A 32 0.27 -0.94 8.14
CA ILE A 32 -0.47 0.32 8.12
C ILE A 32 -1.72 0.24 7.22
N TYR A 33 -1.65 -0.51 6.12
CA TYR A 33 -2.75 -0.62 5.16
C TYR A 33 -3.97 -1.33 5.73
N GLU A 34 -3.75 -2.29 6.62
CA GLU A 34 -4.84 -2.97 7.35
C GLU A 34 -5.48 -2.08 8.42
N ALA A 35 -4.74 -1.08 8.91
CA ALA A 35 -5.29 -0.10 9.84
C ALA A 35 -6.13 0.99 9.14
N ILE A 36 -5.67 1.47 7.97
CA ILE A 36 -6.31 2.61 7.28
C ILE A 36 -7.32 2.20 6.20
N TYR A 37 -7.19 1.00 5.62
CA TYR A 37 -8.09 0.48 4.57
C TYR A 37 -8.62 -0.93 4.89
N PRO A 38 -9.10 -1.22 6.12
CA PRO A 38 -9.41 -2.58 6.55
C PRO A 38 -10.42 -3.28 5.65
N VAL A 39 -11.48 -2.59 5.25
CA VAL A 39 -12.57 -3.13 4.41
C VAL A 39 -12.08 -3.40 2.99
N THR A 40 -11.36 -2.45 2.38
CA THR A 40 -10.84 -2.60 1.02
C THR A 40 -9.77 -3.69 0.94
N VAL A 41 -8.88 -3.77 1.92
CA VAL A 41 -7.86 -4.83 1.99
C VAL A 41 -8.50 -6.21 2.14
N ALA A 42 -9.49 -6.37 3.03
CA ALA A 42 -10.22 -7.63 3.19
C ALA A 42 -10.93 -8.04 1.90
N TRP A 43 -11.62 -7.10 1.24
CA TRP A 43 -12.28 -7.34 -0.04
C TRP A 43 -11.30 -7.79 -1.15
N LEU A 44 -10.15 -7.13 -1.27
CA LEU A 44 -9.12 -7.51 -2.25
C LEU A 44 -8.49 -8.87 -1.95
N LYS A 45 -8.27 -9.21 -0.68
CA LYS A 45 -7.81 -10.55 -0.26
C LYS A 45 -8.81 -11.63 -0.70
N GLN A 46 -10.10 -11.40 -0.49
CA GLN A 46 -11.17 -12.31 -0.91
C GLN A 46 -11.21 -12.44 -2.44
N LEU A 47 -11.24 -11.32 -3.19
CA LEU A 47 -11.33 -11.34 -4.66
C LEU A 47 -10.12 -12.00 -5.33
N SER A 48 -8.94 -11.84 -4.76
CA SER A 48 -7.69 -12.45 -5.26
C SER A 48 -7.53 -13.92 -4.85
N GLY A 49 -8.39 -14.43 -3.98
CA GLY A 49 -8.23 -15.76 -3.37
C GLY A 49 -7.08 -15.84 -2.37
N PHE A 50 -6.52 -14.70 -1.94
CA PHE A 50 -5.41 -14.67 -0.97
C PHE A 50 -5.80 -15.31 0.36
N ASP A 51 -7.06 -15.20 0.77
CA ASP A 51 -7.55 -15.80 2.03
C ASP A 51 -7.37 -17.33 2.07
N THR A 52 -7.25 -17.96 0.90
CA THR A 52 -7.02 -19.41 0.81
C THR A 52 -5.53 -19.79 0.90
N ILE A 53 -4.62 -18.81 0.97
CA ILE A 53 -3.18 -19.09 0.92
C ILE A 53 -2.70 -19.88 2.14
N SER A 54 -3.31 -19.63 3.31
CA SER A 54 -3.02 -20.37 4.54
C SER A 54 -3.32 -21.88 4.40
N SER A 55 -4.27 -22.25 3.55
CA SER A 55 -4.61 -23.65 3.28
C SER A 55 -3.52 -24.40 2.52
N LYS A 56 -2.66 -23.70 1.79
CA LYS A 56 -1.53 -24.30 1.04
C LYS A 56 -0.39 -24.70 1.97
N TRP A 57 -0.22 -23.98 3.08
CA TRP A 57 0.86 -24.21 4.05
C TRP A 57 0.32 -24.18 5.48
N PRO A 58 -0.44 -25.21 5.91
CA PRO A 58 -1.10 -25.22 7.22
C PRO A 58 -0.14 -25.18 8.41
N GLN A 59 1.13 -25.52 8.20
CA GLN A 59 2.19 -25.43 9.20
C GLN A 59 2.73 -23.99 9.39
N LEU A 60 2.48 -23.08 8.45
CA LEU A 60 2.94 -21.70 8.53
C LEU A 60 1.87 -20.86 9.24
N ASN A 61 2.22 -20.30 10.40
CA ASN A 61 1.40 -19.29 11.05
C ASN A 61 1.53 -17.96 10.33
N LEU A 62 0.55 -17.65 9.47
CA LEU A 62 0.56 -16.47 8.61
C LEU A 62 0.57 -15.16 9.41
N ASP A 63 -0.18 -15.07 10.52
CA ASP A 63 -0.23 -13.87 11.36
C ASP A 63 1.12 -13.62 12.03
N LYS A 64 1.75 -14.66 12.55
CA LYS A 64 3.10 -14.57 13.12
C LYS A 64 4.10 -14.15 12.05
N PHE A 65 4.04 -14.75 10.86
CA PHE A 65 4.91 -14.39 9.74
C PHE A 65 4.78 -12.90 9.37
N LEU A 66 3.56 -12.42 9.17
CA LEU A 66 3.31 -11.02 8.80
C LEU A 66 3.73 -10.04 9.90
N GLY A 67 3.44 -10.37 11.16
CA GLY A 67 3.84 -9.56 12.30
C GLY A 67 5.36 -9.44 12.45
N GLU A 68 6.10 -10.55 12.34
CA GLU A 68 7.56 -10.52 12.42
C GLU A 68 8.20 -9.88 11.19
N LEU A 69 7.65 -10.10 9.99
CA LEU A 69 8.10 -9.42 8.77
C LEU A 69 7.93 -7.90 8.88
N SER A 70 6.79 -7.43 9.39
CA SER A 70 6.53 -6.01 9.60
C SER A 70 7.52 -5.40 10.60
N ARG A 71 7.80 -6.08 11.71
CA ARG A 71 8.81 -5.63 12.69
C ARG A 71 10.20 -5.56 12.09
N LEU A 72 10.59 -6.56 11.30
CA LEU A 72 11.90 -6.57 10.63
C LEU A 72 12.01 -5.40 9.64
N ASN A 73 11.00 -5.14 8.82
CA ASN A 73 10.99 -4.00 7.90
C ASN A 73 11.08 -2.65 8.63
N GLY A 74 10.51 -2.54 9.81
CA GLY A 74 10.56 -1.32 10.63
C GLY A 74 11.93 -1.02 11.26
N ILE A 75 12.77 -2.05 11.48
CA ILE A 75 14.08 -1.90 12.13
C ILE A 75 15.26 -2.07 11.18
N MET A 76 15.03 -2.58 9.97
CA MET A 76 16.10 -2.76 8.98
C MET A 76 16.42 -1.44 8.28
N ASN A 77 17.68 -1.07 8.32
CA ASN A 77 18.20 -0.03 7.45
C ASN A 77 18.48 -0.67 6.07
N ILE A 78 17.61 -0.40 5.09
CA ILE A 78 17.79 -0.92 3.72
C ILE A 78 18.53 0.16 2.93
N GLU A 79 19.78 -0.13 2.56
CA GLU A 79 20.57 0.77 1.75
C GLU A 79 20.03 0.85 0.30
N PRO A 80 20.06 2.02 -0.33
CA PRO A 80 19.71 2.15 -1.73
C PRO A 80 20.62 1.27 -2.60
N GLY A 81 20.02 0.42 -3.43
CA GLY A 81 20.78 -0.42 -4.38
C GLY A 81 21.04 -1.85 -3.91
N VAL A 82 20.55 -2.26 -2.75
CA VAL A 82 20.59 -3.67 -2.34
C VAL A 82 19.77 -4.51 -3.32
N ASP A 83 20.34 -5.63 -3.75
CA ASP A 83 19.64 -6.58 -4.61
C ASP A 83 18.43 -7.19 -3.90
N ALA A 84 17.30 -7.27 -4.61
CA ALA A 84 16.05 -7.77 -4.06
C ALA A 84 16.17 -9.23 -3.55
N THR A 85 16.97 -10.05 -4.22
CA THR A 85 17.22 -11.45 -3.85
C THR A 85 18.01 -11.55 -2.56
N GLU A 86 19.03 -10.70 -2.41
CA GLU A 86 19.83 -10.63 -1.18
C GLU A 86 19.00 -10.12 0.00
N LEU A 87 18.17 -9.11 -0.22
CA LEU A 87 17.24 -8.61 0.79
C LEU A 87 16.26 -9.70 1.24
N GLN A 88 15.68 -10.43 0.28
CA GLN A 88 14.78 -11.55 0.58
C GLN A 88 15.48 -12.64 1.39
N ALA A 89 16.67 -13.06 1.00
CA ALA A 89 17.43 -14.06 1.74
C ALA A 89 17.75 -13.61 3.18
N THR A 90 18.08 -12.33 3.35
CA THR A 90 18.32 -11.74 4.66
C THR A 90 17.07 -11.73 5.53
N LEU A 91 15.90 -11.38 4.95
CA LEU A 91 14.61 -11.39 5.66
C LEU A 91 14.23 -12.80 6.10
N ILE A 92 14.35 -13.78 5.20
CA ILE A 92 14.05 -15.20 5.50
C ILE A 92 14.93 -15.70 6.65
N ARG A 93 16.23 -15.45 6.60
CA ARG A 93 17.15 -15.82 7.67
C ARG A 93 16.75 -15.20 9.02
N ARG A 94 16.45 -13.90 9.04
CA ARG A 94 16.04 -13.20 10.27
C ARG A 94 14.68 -13.65 10.79
N LEU A 95 13.76 -14.05 9.91
CA LEU A 95 12.49 -14.66 10.29
C LEU A 95 12.73 -16.01 11.00
N GLY A 96 13.63 -16.84 10.46
CA GLY A 96 14.04 -18.10 11.11
C GLY A 96 14.62 -17.90 12.51
N GLU A 97 15.47 -16.88 12.72
CA GLU A 97 16.00 -16.50 14.03
C GLU A 97 14.89 -16.11 15.04
N ARG A 98 13.69 -15.76 14.55
CA ARG A 98 12.49 -15.41 15.34
C ARG A 98 11.47 -16.56 15.43
N GLY A 99 11.86 -17.74 14.97
CA GLY A 99 11.01 -18.93 15.01
C GLY A 99 9.88 -18.89 13.98
N VAL A 100 10.13 -18.29 12.81
CA VAL A 100 9.26 -18.31 11.64
C VAL A 100 10.05 -18.91 10.47
N ASP A 101 9.93 -20.22 10.30
CA ASP A 101 10.56 -20.92 9.19
C ASP A 101 9.72 -20.80 7.93
N VAL A 102 10.30 -20.19 6.90
CA VAL A 102 9.65 -19.93 5.62
C VAL A 102 10.64 -20.16 4.48
N SER A 103 10.21 -20.88 3.44
CA SER A 103 11.01 -21.03 2.22
C SER A 103 10.95 -19.77 1.35
N ALA A 104 11.90 -19.63 0.41
CA ALA A 104 11.89 -18.53 -0.56
C ALA A 104 10.61 -18.53 -1.41
N GLU A 105 10.12 -19.72 -1.77
CA GLU A 105 8.86 -19.88 -2.51
C GLU A 105 7.65 -19.39 -1.69
N GLN A 106 7.54 -19.81 -0.44
CA GLN A 106 6.48 -19.38 0.47
C GLN A 106 6.54 -17.88 0.70
N PHE A 107 7.72 -17.34 0.94
CA PHE A 107 7.94 -15.92 1.14
C PHE A 107 7.43 -15.11 -0.05
N SER A 108 7.85 -15.43 -1.27
CA SER A 108 7.42 -14.74 -2.49
C SER A 108 5.92 -14.92 -2.75
N ALA A 109 5.40 -16.12 -2.61
CA ALA A 109 3.98 -16.42 -2.84
C ALA A 109 3.03 -15.69 -1.88
N ILE A 110 3.51 -15.29 -0.71
CA ILE A 110 2.74 -14.51 0.27
C ILE A 110 2.96 -13.01 0.04
N THR A 111 4.22 -12.57 -0.04
CA THR A 111 4.55 -11.14 -0.04
C THR A 111 4.24 -10.43 -1.35
N GLU A 112 4.40 -11.09 -2.50
CA GLU A 112 4.14 -10.48 -3.81
C GLU A 112 2.66 -10.11 -4.02
N PRO A 113 1.67 -11.00 -3.79
CA PRO A 113 0.27 -10.59 -3.90
C PRO A 113 -0.12 -9.58 -2.81
N LEU A 114 0.39 -9.70 -1.58
CA LEU A 114 0.12 -8.72 -0.53
C LEU A 114 0.62 -7.32 -0.87
N ALA A 115 1.82 -7.21 -1.44
CA ALA A 115 2.33 -5.91 -1.87
C ALA A 115 1.38 -5.20 -2.86
N ARG A 116 0.77 -5.97 -3.78
CA ARG A 116 -0.23 -5.46 -4.73
C ARG A 116 -1.56 -5.12 -4.05
N ILE A 117 -2.03 -6.00 -3.17
CA ILE A 117 -3.26 -5.80 -2.39
C ILE A 117 -3.18 -4.52 -1.55
N TYR A 118 -2.04 -4.23 -0.94
CA TYR A 118 -1.83 -3.02 -0.15
C TYR A 118 -1.63 -1.76 -1.00
N ALA A 119 -0.96 -1.88 -2.14
CA ALA A 119 -0.70 -0.73 -3.01
C ALA A 119 -1.95 -0.26 -3.78
N ILE A 120 -2.91 -1.13 -4.07
CA ILE A 120 -4.14 -0.75 -4.79
C ILE A 120 -4.93 0.32 -4.03
N PRO A 121 -5.34 0.15 -2.76
CA PRO A 121 -6.11 1.17 -2.04
C PRO A 121 -5.33 2.47 -1.85
N ASP A 122 -4.02 2.42 -1.64
CA ASP A 122 -3.17 3.60 -1.52
C ASP A 122 -3.14 4.41 -2.83
N HIS A 123 -2.93 3.73 -3.96
CA HIS A 123 -3.00 4.37 -5.28
C HIS A 123 -4.39 4.91 -5.60
N LEU A 124 -5.46 4.18 -5.25
CA LEU A 124 -6.84 4.63 -5.45
C LEU A 124 -7.15 5.86 -4.61
N HIS A 125 -6.68 5.91 -3.36
CA HIS A 125 -6.87 7.06 -2.49
C HIS A 125 -6.30 8.33 -3.12
N ALA A 126 -5.05 8.29 -3.55
CA ALA A 126 -4.42 9.40 -4.24
C ALA A 126 -5.14 9.74 -5.57
N LEU A 127 -5.42 8.74 -6.41
CA LEU A 127 -6.05 8.92 -7.71
C LEU A 127 -7.44 9.54 -7.59
N CYS A 128 -8.31 9.02 -6.71
CA CYS A 128 -9.68 9.52 -6.52
C CYS A 128 -9.68 10.97 -6.00
N ASN A 129 -8.79 11.31 -5.07
CA ASN A 129 -8.65 12.69 -4.61
C ASN A 129 -8.19 13.62 -5.74
N MET A 130 -7.17 13.24 -6.52
CA MET A 130 -6.67 14.05 -7.64
C MET A 130 -7.76 14.28 -8.69
N LEU A 131 -8.51 13.24 -9.06
CA LEU A 131 -9.61 13.35 -10.04
C LEU A 131 -10.76 14.18 -9.47
N GLY A 132 -11.10 14.02 -8.19
CA GLY A 132 -12.14 14.79 -7.51
C GLY A 132 -11.81 16.28 -7.42
N ASP A 133 -10.53 16.64 -7.35
CA ASP A 133 -10.04 18.02 -7.42
C ASP A 133 -9.98 18.56 -8.87
N GLY A 134 -10.49 17.79 -9.84
CA GLY A 134 -10.58 18.19 -11.25
C GLY A 134 -9.32 17.97 -12.08
N LEU A 135 -8.33 17.22 -11.54
CA LEU A 135 -7.11 16.91 -12.27
C LEU A 135 -7.38 15.87 -13.37
N VAL A 136 -7.07 16.21 -14.61
CA VAL A 136 -7.22 15.31 -15.76
C VAL A 136 -5.92 14.53 -16.00
N PRO A 137 -5.96 13.18 -16.11
CA PRO A 137 -4.80 12.40 -16.49
C PRO A 137 -4.19 12.85 -17.82
N SER A 138 -2.90 13.16 -17.84
CA SER A 138 -2.21 13.69 -19.02
C SER A 138 -0.77 13.20 -19.11
N ASN A 139 0.00 13.69 -20.08
CA ASN A 139 1.40 13.35 -20.27
C ASN A 139 2.37 14.30 -19.50
N ALA A 140 1.85 15.30 -18.79
CA ALA A 140 2.66 16.32 -18.16
C ALA A 140 2.23 16.62 -16.72
N LYS A 141 3.19 17.09 -15.91
CA LYS A 141 2.97 17.60 -14.54
C LYS A 141 2.17 16.64 -13.66
N ALA A 142 1.23 17.15 -12.88
CA ALA A 142 0.38 16.38 -11.97
C ALA A 142 -0.54 15.37 -12.72
N GLY A 143 -0.99 15.70 -13.93
CA GLY A 143 -1.77 14.77 -14.76
C GLY A 143 -1.00 13.51 -15.16
N TYR A 144 0.32 13.59 -15.31
CA TYR A 144 1.17 12.40 -15.52
C TYR A 144 1.15 11.48 -14.31
N LEU A 145 1.18 12.03 -13.10
CA LEU A 145 1.10 11.23 -11.87
C LEU A 145 -0.23 10.48 -11.78
N ALA A 146 -1.36 11.14 -12.03
CA ALA A 146 -2.67 10.49 -12.06
C ALA A 146 -2.74 9.36 -13.10
N ARG A 147 -2.22 9.61 -14.32
CA ARG A 147 -2.12 8.59 -15.36
C ARG A 147 -1.22 7.41 -14.95
N MET A 148 -0.10 7.69 -14.29
CA MET A 148 0.81 6.67 -13.79
C MET A 148 0.16 5.80 -12.71
N LEU A 149 -0.54 6.40 -11.75
CA LEU A 149 -1.27 5.69 -10.69
C LEU A 149 -2.35 4.79 -11.29
N ALA A 150 -3.16 5.30 -12.21
CA ALA A 150 -4.19 4.50 -12.89
C ALA A 150 -3.58 3.27 -13.60
N ARG A 151 -2.49 3.46 -14.37
CA ARG A 151 -1.79 2.36 -15.06
C ARG A 151 -1.17 1.35 -14.10
N LYS A 152 -0.59 1.80 -12.98
CA LYS A 152 -0.04 0.90 -11.96
C LYS A 152 -1.14 0.09 -11.29
N THR A 153 -2.27 0.73 -10.95
CA THR A 153 -3.42 0.04 -10.36
C THR A 153 -3.99 -1.02 -11.31
N LEU A 154 -4.14 -0.69 -12.59
CA LEU A 154 -4.58 -1.66 -13.61
C LEU A 154 -3.63 -2.86 -13.72
N ARG A 155 -2.31 -2.62 -13.74
CA ARG A 155 -1.33 -3.72 -13.76
C ARG A 155 -1.44 -4.61 -12.53
N MET A 156 -1.51 -4.02 -11.33
CA MET A 156 -1.65 -4.78 -10.09
C MET A 156 -2.95 -5.59 -10.03
N ARG A 157 -4.05 -5.02 -10.53
CA ARG A 157 -5.33 -5.72 -10.72
C ARG A 157 -5.16 -6.96 -11.60
N ASP A 158 -4.51 -6.78 -12.75
CA ASP A 158 -4.28 -7.87 -13.72
C ASP A 158 -3.34 -8.94 -13.15
N ASP A 159 -2.26 -8.53 -12.48
CA ASP A 159 -1.32 -9.45 -11.80
C ASP A 159 -2.00 -10.29 -10.70
N LEU A 160 -3.00 -9.72 -10.02
CA LEU A 160 -3.81 -10.43 -9.03
C LEU A 160 -4.96 -11.26 -9.64
N GLY A 161 -5.14 -11.21 -10.97
CA GLY A 161 -6.22 -11.90 -11.67
C GLY A 161 -7.62 -11.38 -11.37
N LEU A 162 -7.75 -10.15 -10.83
CA LEU A 162 -9.03 -9.56 -10.47
C LEU A 162 -9.88 -9.26 -11.71
N LYS A 163 -11.16 -9.62 -11.67
CA LYS A 163 -12.10 -9.40 -12.79
C LYS A 163 -12.87 -8.09 -12.70
N VAL A 164 -12.64 -7.32 -11.64
CA VAL A 164 -13.24 -6.01 -11.44
C VAL A 164 -12.56 -4.94 -12.30
N SER A 165 -13.31 -3.97 -12.79
CA SER A 165 -12.78 -2.81 -13.53
C SER A 165 -12.12 -1.80 -12.60
N LEU A 166 -11.34 -0.86 -13.17
CA LEU A 166 -10.79 0.26 -12.40
C LEU A 166 -11.90 1.15 -11.81
N ALA A 167 -13.01 1.30 -12.55
CA ALA A 167 -14.16 2.07 -12.07
C ALA A 167 -14.79 1.42 -10.84
N GLU A 168 -15.00 0.11 -10.84
CA GLU A 168 -15.53 -0.62 -9.68
C GLU A 168 -14.58 -0.53 -8.47
N LEU A 169 -13.26 -0.65 -8.68
CA LEU A 169 -12.26 -0.46 -7.63
C LEU A 169 -12.33 0.96 -7.04
N ALA A 170 -12.44 1.98 -7.91
CA ALA A 170 -12.54 3.37 -7.47
C ALA A 170 -13.86 3.65 -6.75
N THR A 171 -14.99 3.15 -7.25
CA THR A 171 -16.31 3.28 -6.62
C THR A 171 -16.29 2.67 -5.22
N HIS A 172 -15.81 1.42 -5.09
CA HIS A 172 -15.69 0.78 -3.78
C HIS A 172 -14.83 1.61 -2.81
N HIS A 173 -13.67 2.09 -3.29
CA HIS A 173 -12.78 2.91 -2.46
C HIS A 173 -13.44 4.22 -2.01
N ILE A 174 -14.16 4.90 -2.90
CA ILE A 174 -14.89 6.14 -2.59
C ILE A 174 -15.97 5.90 -1.55
N GLU A 175 -16.78 4.85 -1.74
CA GLU A 175 -17.88 4.51 -0.83
C GLU A 175 -17.40 4.17 0.58
N VAL A 176 -16.30 3.43 0.68
CA VAL A 176 -15.78 2.94 1.95
C VAL A 176 -14.89 3.95 2.66
N ASN A 177 -14.05 4.70 1.93
CA ASN A 177 -12.98 5.49 2.52
C ASN A 177 -13.10 7.01 2.35
N LEU A 178 -13.90 7.50 1.40
CA LEU A 178 -14.00 8.93 1.10
C LEU A 178 -15.34 9.56 1.43
N GLY A 179 -16.24 8.92 2.11
CA GLY A 179 -17.62 9.29 2.42
C GLY A 179 -17.98 10.79 2.44
N GLY A 180 -19.27 11.12 2.35
CA GLY A 180 -19.81 12.48 2.43
C GLY A 180 -19.79 13.28 1.10
N GLU A 181 -19.70 14.62 1.19
CA GLU A 181 -19.76 15.52 0.02
C GLU A 181 -18.61 15.29 -0.99
N LYS A 182 -17.44 14.94 -0.49
CA LYS A 182 -16.27 14.64 -1.31
C LYS A 182 -16.50 13.42 -2.21
N MET A 183 -17.27 12.46 -1.75
CA MET A 183 -17.68 11.30 -2.53
C MET A 183 -18.53 11.69 -3.75
N LYS A 184 -19.51 12.58 -3.59
CA LYS A 184 -20.35 13.06 -4.69
C LYS A 184 -19.54 13.79 -5.76
N GLN A 185 -18.66 14.72 -5.34
CA GLN A 185 -17.81 15.47 -6.27
C GLN A 185 -16.88 14.55 -7.06
N THR A 186 -16.30 13.53 -6.40
CA THR A 186 -15.39 12.59 -7.06
C THR A 186 -16.13 11.66 -8.03
N SER A 187 -17.31 11.14 -7.65
CA SER A 187 -18.09 10.27 -8.53
C SER A 187 -18.62 11.04 -9.75
N ASP A 188 -19.09 12.27 -9.58
CA ASP A 188 -19.55 13.13 -10.67
C ASP A 188 -18.40 13.52 -11.64
N GLY A 189 -17.19 13.62 -11.14
CA GLY A 189 -15.98 13.87 -11.93
C GLY A 189 -15.48 12.64 -12.69
N LEU A 190 -15.69 11.42 -12.17
CA LEU A 190 -15.28 10.17 -12.81
C LEU A 190 -16.26 9.66 -13.86
N LEU A 191 -17.53 10.09 -13.78
CA LEU A 191 -18.61 9.66 -14.70
C LEU A 191 -18.78 10.58 -15.91
N LYS A 192 -18.04 11.68 -15.99
CA LYS A 192 -17.97 12.59 -17.15
C LYS A 192 -16.74 12.29 -17.99
#